data_5a82e5c2746a01f5108617914620caec
#
_entry.id   5a82e5c2746a01f5108617914620caec
#
_cell.length_a   1.000
_cell.length_b   1.000
_cell.length_c   1.000
_cell.angle_alpha   90.00
_cell.angle_beta   90.00
_cell.angle_gamma   90.00
#
_symmetry.space_group_name_H-M   'P 1'
#
loop_
_entity.id
_entity.type
_entity.pdbx_description
1 polymer ?
#
loop_
_entity_poly.entity_id
_entity_poly.type
_entity_poly.pdbx_seq_one_letter_code
_entity_poly.pdbx_strand_id
1 'polypeptide(L)'
;MAVAPACNIQCNYCNRKYDCANESRPGVASEKLTPDQAVRKMIAVANEVPQLSVLGIAGPGDACYDWKKTRATFERVAREIPDIRLCISTNGLSLPDHVDELAEMNVDHVTITINMVDPRVGVKIYPWIYYGQRRHTGIDAARILHERQMLGLEMLAERGILTKVNSVMIPGVNDEHLIEVNKVVKGRGALLHNVMPLISNRIHGTYYGLTGQRGPEAFELQALQDRLEGTKLMRHCRHCRADAIGLLGDDRGHEFTLAEIPDEITYDASKRQAYRQLVARERGDHLVAKNEANRTVMSVEYGGSLLIAVATKGGGRINEHFGHAKEFHVYTVSQRGIKLAGRRRVEQYCLGGWGEVATLDHIVVALEGIDILLCVKIGDYPRKQLTQAGLRATEAYGHDYIESALGALYAAEFGIEPPVKTATA
;
A
#
# COMPACT_ATOMS: atom_id res chain seq x y z
N MET A 1 -15.44 5.28 3.72
CA MET A 1 -16.75 5.86 4.15
C MET A 1 -16.74 7.37 4.01
N ALA A 2 -17.75 7.94 3.36
CA ALA A 2 -17.88 9.36 3.07
C ALA A 2 -18.63 10.11 4.20
N VAL A 3 -18.05 10.19 5.38
CA VAL A 3 -18.66 10.85 6.57
C VAL A 3 -18.15 12.26 6.83
N ALA A 4 -17.06 12.68 6.20
CA ALA A 4 -16.36 13.94 6.45
C ALA A 4 -16.39 14.87 5.22
N PRO A 5 -17.53 15.52 4.89
CA PRO A 5 -17.64 16.36 3.70
C PRO A 5 -16.99 17.75 3.84
N ALA A 6 -16.73 18.22 5.06
CA ALA A 6 -16.08 19.50 5.28
C ALA A 6 -14.56 19.41 5.08
N CYS A 7 -13.93 20.49 4.58
CA CYS A 7 -12.50 20.56 4.37
C CYS A 7 -11.99 21.99 4.67
N ASN A 8 -10.84 22.09 5.28
CA ASN A 8 -10.20 23.34 5.71
C ASN A 8 -9.12 23.85 4.73
N ILE A 9 -8.93 23.17 3.60
CA ILE A 9 -8.02 23.64 2.54
C ILE A 9 -8.71 23.59 1.18
N GLN A 10 -8.19 24.35 0.21
CA GLN A 10 -8.50 24.17 -1.20
C GLN A 10 -7.25 23.75 -1.93
N CYS A 11 -7.35 22.64 -2.66
CA CYS A 11 -6.31 22.18 -3.57
C CYS A 11 -6.72 22.54 -5.01
N ASN A 12 -5.76 22.95 -5.83
CA ASN A 12 -6.02 23.28 -7.25
C ASN A 12 -6.44 22.08 -8.09
N TYR A 13 -6.18 20.86 -7.61
CA TYR A 13 -6.59 19.59 -8.23
C TYR A 13 -7.91 19.04 -7.68
N CYS A 14 -8.57 19.72 -6.76
CA CYS A 14 -9.79 19.24 -6.12
C CYS A 14 -11.00 20.12 -6.41
N ASN A 15 -12.14 19.46 -6.67
CA ASN A 15 -13.45 20.10 -6.70
C ASN A 15 -14.34 19.38 -5.68
N ARG A 16 -14.67 20.05 -4.58
CA ARG A 16 -15.47 19.51 -3.46
C ARG A 16 -16.92 19.16 -3.80
N LYS A 17 -17.35 19.40 -5.03
CA LYS A 17 -18.63 18.90 -5.55
C LYS A 17 -18.59 17.39 -5.73
N TYR A 18 -17.42 16.86 -6.05
CA TYR A 18 -17.14 15.44 -6.25
C TYR A 18 -16.28 14.91 -5.11
N ASP A 19 -16.14 13.62 -5.05
CA ASP A 19 -15.04 12.97 -4.34
C ASP A 19 -13.70 13.45 -4.90
N CYS A 20 -12.59 13.21 -4.23
CA CYS A 20 -11.30 13.74 -4.64
C CYS A 20 -11.00 13.42 -6.12
N ALA A 21 -10.60 14.42 -6.90
CA ALA A 21 -10.32 14.27 -8.33
C ALA A 21 -9.14 13.33 -8.64
N ASN A 22 -8.30 13.03 -7.65
CA ASN A 22 -7.20 12.07 -7.77
C ASN A 22 -7.61 10.62 -7.48
N GLU A 23 -8.88 10.39 -7.26
CA GLU A 23 -9.41 9.05 -7.11
C GLU A 23 -9.67 8.41 -8.47
N SER A 24 -9.84 7.09 -8.46
CA SER A 24 -9.94 6.29 -9.68
C SER A 24 -11.17 6.56 -10.56
N ARG A 25 -12.15 7.31 -10.07
CA ARG A 25 -13.36 7.72 -10.82
C ARG A 25 -13.62 9.22 -10.66
N PRO A 26 -12.93 10.05 -11.45
CA PRO A 26 -13.17 11.50 -11.42
C PRO A 26 -14.64 11.83 -11.73
N GLY A 27 -15.17 12.81 -11.00
CA GLY A 27 -16.56 13.29 -11.20
C GLY A 27 -17.64 12.47 -10.47
N VAL A 28 -17.26 11.44 -9.71
CA VAL A 28 -18.18 10.69 -8.85
C VAL A 28 -18.37 11.42 -7.53
N ALA A 29 -19.60 11.44 -7.03
CA ALA A 29 -19.96 11.88 -5.70
C ALA A 29 -20.50 10.71 -4.89
N SER A 30 -19.84 10.37 -3.80
CA SER A 30 -20.32 9.34 -2.86
C SER A 30 -21.53 9.84 -2.08
N GLU A 31 -22.31 8.91 -1.57
CA GLU A 31 -23.33 9.18 -0.55
C GLU A 31 -22.68 9.82 0.68
N LYS A 32 -23.18 10.99 1.09
CA LYS A 32 -22.73 11.64 2.33
C LYS A 32 -23.46 10.99 3.50
N LEU A 33 -22.72 10.29 4.34
CA LEU A 33 -23.26 9.49 5.41
C LEU A 33 -23.24 10.25 6.75
N THR A 34 -24.30 10.12 7.54
CA THR A 34 -24.22 10.38 8.98
C THR A 34 -23.43 9.26 9.66
N PRO A 35 -22.94 9.47 10.91
CA PRO A 35 -22.29 8.40 11.65
C PRO A 35 -23.17 7.13 11.78
N ASP A 36 -24.48 7.27 12.00
CA ASP A 36 -25.42 6.16 12.10
C ASP A 36 -25.54 5.39 10.78
N GLN A 37 -25.67 6.10 9.67
CA GLN A 37 -25.71 5.49 8.34
C GLN A 37 -24.38 4.81 7.98
N ALA A 38 -23.26 5.38 8.38
CA ALA A 38 -21.94 4.78 8.14
C ALA A 38 -21.76 3.47 8.91
N VAL A 39 -22.20 3.42 10.18
CA VAL A 39 -22.18 2.19 10.98
C VAL A 39 -23.10 1.13 10.40
N ARG A 40 -24.34 1.50 10.03
CA ARG A 40 -25.29 0.59 9.36
C ARG A 40 -24.70 0.00 8.08
N LYS A 41 -24.12 0.84 7.22
CA LYS A 41 -23.44 0.41 5.99
C LYS A 41 -22.25 -0.49 6.30
N MET A 42 -21.48 -0.18 7.32
CA MET A 42 -20.34 -0.99 7.73
C MET A 42 -20.75 -2.38 8.21
N ILE A 43 -21.84 -2.49 8.97
CA ILE A 43 -22.40 -3.77 9.43
C ILE A 43 -22.86 -4.60 8.22
N ALA A 44 -23.58 -3.98 7.27
CA ALA A 44 -24.02 -4.67 6.05
C ALA A 44 -22.84 -5.25 5.27
N VAL A 45 -21.81 -4.42 5.04
CA VAL A 45 -20.59 -4.86 4.36
C VAL A 45 -19.86 -5.96 5.13
N ALA A 46 -19.73 -5.82 6.45
CA ALA A 46 -19.04 -6.81 7.28
C ALA A 46 -19.75 -8.17 7.29
N ASN A 47 -21.08 -8.19 7.24
CA ASN A 47 -21.86 -9.41 7.17
C ASN A 47 -21.76 -10.14 5.82
N GLU A 48 -21.57 -9.40 4.71
CA GLU A 48 -21.53 -9.96 3.34
C GLU A 48 -20.11 -10.14 2.81
N VAL A 49 -19.12 -9.47 3.39
CA VAL A 49 -17.71 -9.52 2.97
C VAL A 49 -16.85 -9.98 4.14
N PRO A 50 -16.73 -11.29 4.40
CA PRO A 50 -15.96 -11.82 5.54
C PRO A 50 -14.50 -11.39 5.55
N GLN A 51 -13.92 -11.11 4.37
CA GLN A 51 -12.53 -10.68 4.19
C GLN A 51 -12.30 -9.20 4.56
N LEU A 52 -13.35 -8.43 4.80
CA LEU A 52 -13.23 -7.03 5.20
C LEU A 52 -12.37 -6.92 6.47
N SER A 53 -11.33 -6.11 6.42
CA SER A 53 -10.37 -5.97 7.52
C SER A 53 -10.20 -4.52 7.98
N VAL A 54 -10.52 -3.55 7.14
CA VAL A 54 -10.25 -2.14 7.40
C VAL A 54 -11.45 -1.27 7.03
N LEU A 55 -11.82 -0.35 7.91
CA LEU A 55 -12.67 0.79 7.62
C LEU A 55 -11.79 2.04 7.43
N GLY A 56 -11.89 2.69 6.26
CA GLY A 56 -11.25 3.96 5.99
C GLY A 56 -12.24 5.13 5.92
N ILE A 57 -11.93 6.24 6.58
CA ILE A 57 -12.60 7.52 6.36
C ILE A 57 -11.65 8.39 5.52
N ALA A 58 -12.02 8.66 4.27
CA ALA A 58 -11.16 9.27 3.27
C ALA A 58 -11.80 10.45 2.50
N GLY A 59 -12.76 11.07 3.04
CA GLY A 59 -13.40 12.21 2.37
C GLY A 59 -14.93 12.14 2.35
N PRO A 60 -15.58 12.94 1.45
CA PRO A 60 -15.05 13.75 0.34
C PRO A 60 -14.32 15.06 0.75
N GLY A 61 -14.34 15.42 2.02
CA GLY A 61 -13.58 16.53 2.59
C GLY A 61 -12.33 16.05 3.34
N ASP A 62 -12.21 16.46 4.61
CA ASP A 62 -11.08 16.08 5.46
C ASP A 62 -11.56 15.48 6.78
N ALA A 63 -11.10 14.28 7.08
CA ALA A 63 -11.56 13.53 8.24
C ALA A 63 -11.11 14.14 9.58
N CYS A 64 -9.96 14.80 9.65
CA CYS A 64 -9.52 15.50 10.85
C CYS A 64 -10.20 16.86 11.02
N TYR A 65 -10.66 17.49 9.94
CA TYR A 65 -11.40 18.75 10.04
C TYR A 65 -12.87 18.52 10.44
N ASP A 66 -13.53 17.51 9.90
CA ASP A 66 -14.89 17.10 10.31
C ASP A 66 -14.82 16.07 11.45
N TRP A 67 -13.96 16.37 12.43
CA TRP A 67 -13.56 15.44 13.49
C TRP A 67 -14.72 14.87 14.30
N LYS A 68 -15.70 15.70 14.61
CA LYS A 68 -16.88 15.26 15.38
C LYS A 68 -17.58 14.06 14.73
N LYS A 69 -17.74 14.05 13.42
CA LYS A 69 -18.36 12.94 12.69
C LYS A 69 -17.44 11.75 12.56
N THR A 70 -16.16 11.99 12.27
CA THR A 70 -15.13 10.96 12.18
C THR A 70 -15.03 10.21 13.51
N ARG A 71 -14.88 10.92 14.61
CA ARG A 71 -14.80 10.35 15.95
C ARG A 71 -16.05 9.52 16.30
N ALA A 72 -17.25 10.11 16.13
CA ALA A 72 -18.50 9.42 16.42
C ALA A 72 -18.67 8.13 15.61
N THR A 73 -18.21 8.12 14.36
CA THR A 73 -18.23 6.91 13.51
C THR A 73 -17.26 5.86 14.04
N PHE A 74 -16.01 6.24 14.34
CA PHE A 74 -14.99 5.32 14.82
C PHE A 74 -15.33 4.71 16.18
N GLU A 75 -15.78 5.50 17.13
CA GLU A 75 -16.19 5.02 18.46
C GLU A 75 -17.32 3.97 18.36
N ARG A 76 -18.26 4.19 17.46
CA ARG A 76 -19.36 3.23 17.25
C ARG A 76 -18.90 1.98 16.52
N VAL A 77 -18.10 2.12 15.44
CA VAL A 77 -17.58 0.96 14.72
C VAL A 77 -16.70 0.11 15.62
N ALA A 78 -15.82 0.72 16.42
CA ALA A 78 -14.98 -0.01 17.37
C ALA A 78 -15.79 -0.81 18.40
N ARG A 79 -16.95 -0.29 18.82
CA ARG A 79 -17.86 -0.98 19.76
C ARG A 79 -18.70 -2.08 19.09
N GLU A 80 -19.25 -1.80 17.91
CA GLU A 80 -20.22 -2.67 17.24
C GLU A 80 -19.55 -3.74 16.37
N ILE A 81 -18.35 -3.44 15.83
CA ILE A 81 -17.57 -4.34 14.97
C ILE A 81 -16.09 -4.34 15.40
N PRO A 82 -15.76 -4.88 16.59
CA PRO A 82 -14.45 -4.70 17.24
C PRO A 82 -13.27 -5.34 16.49
N ASP A 83 -13.51 -6.15 15.49
CA ASP A 83 -12.48 -6.80 14.67
C ASP A 83 -12.11 -6.03 13.40
N ILE A 84 -12.72 -4.88 13.16
CA ILE A 84 -12.36 -4.00 12.03
C ILE A 84 -11.29 -3.01 12.46
N ARG A 85 -10.24 -2.93 11.67
CA ARG A 85 -9.19 -1.93 11.84
C ARG A 85 -9.64 -0.58 11.30
N LEU A 86 -9.19 0.48 11.94
CA LEU A 86 -9.57 1.84 11.57
C LEU A 86 -8.44 2.53 10.78
N CYS A 87 -8.81 3.25 9.74
CA CYS A 87 -7.91 4.03 8.91
C CYS A 87 -8.50 5.41 8.62
N ILE A 88 -7.66 6.41 8.54
CA ILE A 88 -8.07 7.78 8.22
C ILE A 88 -7.17 8.37 7.13
N SER A 89 -7.77 9.17 6.25
CA SER A 89 -7.03 10.01 5.29
C SER A 89 -7.30 11.48 5.56
N THR A 90 -6.24 12.28 5.61
CA THR A 90 -6.31 13.71 5.93
C THR A 90 -5.32 14.52 5.11
N ASN A 91 -5.59 15.81 4.94
CA ASN A 91 -4.64 16.78 4.41
C ASN A 91 -3.54 17.18 5.43
N GLY A 92 -3.68 16.77 6.70
CA GLY A 92 -2.71 16.98 7.76
C GLY A 92 -2.83 18.32 8.51
N LEU A 93 -3.63 19.29 8.07
CA LEU A 93 -3.72 20.61 8.70
C LEU A 93 -4.27 20.55 10.13
N SER A 94 -5.34 19.76 10.35
CA SER A 94 -5.93 19.55 11.68
C SER A 94 -5.42 18.30 12.40
N LEU A 95 -4.58 17.49 11.76
CA LEU A 95 -4.12 16.21 12.30
C LEU A 95 -3.45 16.30 13.67
N PRO A 96 -2.52 17.24 13.94
CA PRO A 96 -1.85 17.31 15.26
C PRO A 96 -2.82 17.49 16.43
N ASP A 97 -3.99 18.07 16.19
CA ASP A 97 -4.97 18.31 17.24
C ASP A 97 -5.72 17.05 17.69
N HIS A 98 -5.58 15.92 16.93
CA HIS A 98 -6.33 14.69 17.11
C HIS A 98 -5.47 13.42 17.21
N VAL A 99 -4.15 13.53 17.16
CA VAL A 99 -3.25 12.35 17.18
C VAL A 99 -3.41 11.54 18.46
N ASP A 100 -3.59 12.18 19.61
CA ASP A 100 -3.78 11.49 20.89
C ASP A 100 -5.10 10.70 20.90
N GLU A 101 -6.19 11.30 20.43
CA GLU A 101 -7.48 10.63 20.31
C GLU A 101 -7.43 9.48 19.30
N LEU A 102 -6.70 9.62 18.18
CA LEU A 102 -6.48 8.53 17.22
C LEU A 102 -5.74 7.35 17.84
N ALA A 103 -4.75 7.62 18.68
CA ALA A 103 -4.01 6.58 19.41
C ALA A 103 -4.90 5.87 20.44
N GLU A 104 -5.72 6.61 21.19
CA GLU A 104 -6.68 6.05 22.16
C GLU A 104 -7.74 5.16 21.51
N MET A 105 -8.17 5.50 20.30
CA MET A 105 -9.11 4.71 19.50
C MET A 105 -8.46 3.52 18.77
N ASN A 106 -7.16 3.28 18.97
CA ASN A 106 -6.39 2.23 18.30
C ASN A 106 -6.51 2.30 16.76
N VAL A 107 -6.40 3.50 16.20
CA VAL A 107 -6.35 3.67 14.75
C VAL A 107 -5.08 3.03 14.21
N ASP A 108 -5.21 2.07 13.30
CA ASP A 108 -4.09 1.27 12.80
C ASP A 108 -3.13 2.06 11.91
N HIS A 109 -3.69 2.90 11.03
CA HIS A 109 -2.87 3.71 10.15
C HIS A 109 -3.53 5.01 9.71
N VAL A 110 -2.69 5.99 9.44
CA VAL A 110 -3.09 7.31 8.96
C VAL A 110 -2.44 7.58 7.60
N THR A 111 -3.23 8.07 6.65
CA THR A 111 -2.74 8.57 5.38
C THR A 111 -2.74 10.09 5.39
N ILE A 112 -1.60 10.72 5.13
CA ILE A 112 -1.48 12.18 5.02
C ILE A 112 -1.21 12.53 3.56
N THR A 113 -1.93 13.48 3.00
CA THR A 113 -1.65 14.02 1.66
C THR A 113 -0.62 15.14 1.76
N ILE A 114 0.62 14.89 1.32
CA ILE A 114 1.74 15.84 1.36
C ILE A 114 2.30 16.00 -0.06
N ASN A 115 2.11 17.18 -0.66
CA ASN A 115 2.53 17.46 -2.04
C ASN A 115 3.77 18.36 -2.13
N MET A 116 4.25 18.85 -0.99
CA MET A 116 5.40 19.74 -0.89
C MET A 116 6.02 19.71 0.50
N VAL A 117 7.29 20.04 0.57
CA VAL A 117 8.04 20.37 1.78
C VAL A 117 8.70 21.77 1.68
N ASP A 118 8.67 22.37 0.49
CA ASP A 118 8.99 23.78 0.27
C ASP A 118 7.68 24.59 0.10
N PRO A 119 7.39 25.56 0.97
CA PRO A 119 6.19 26.40 0.86
C PRO A 119 6.05 27.14 -0.48
N ARG A 120 7.16 27.43 -1.18
CA ARG A 120 7.14 28.08 -2.51
C ARG A 120 6.48 27.19 -3.57
N VAL A 121 6.62 25.88 -3.46
CA VAL A 121 5.91 24.91 -4.30
C VAL A 121 4.44 24.87 -3.88
N GLY A 122 4.16 24.90 -2.57
CA GLY A 122 2.81 24.87 -2.02
C GLY A 122 1.90 25.98 -2.48
N VAL A 123 2.43 27.18 -2.69
CA VAL A 123 1.67 28.35 -3.22
C VAL A 123 0.99 28.05 -4.55
N LYS A 124 1.61 27.22 -5.40
CA LYS A 124 1.06 26.82 -6.70
C LYS A 124 -0.05 25.77 -6.58
N ILE A 125 -0.11 25.05 -5.45
CA ILE A 125 -0.99 23.89 -5.25
C ILE A 125 -2.21 24.28 -4.38
N TYR A 126 -1.98 25.10 -3.35
CA TYR A 126 -2.96 25.43 -2.31
C TYR A 126 -3.30 26.91 -2.32
N PRO A 127 -4.37 27.34 -2.97
CA PRO A 127 -4.75 28.76 -3.03
C PRO A 127 -5.14 29.33 -1.67
N TRP A 128 -5.65 28.52 -0.76
CA TRP A 128 -5.94 28.93 0.61
C TRP A 128 -6.09 27.75 1.57
N ILE A 129 -5.88 28.05 2.85
CA ILE A 129 -6.24 27.20 3.99
C ILE A 129 -7.07 27.99 4.99
N TYR A 130 -7.86 27.29 5.81
CA TYR A 130 -8.57 27.88 6.96
C TYR A 130 -7.99 27.29 8.24
N TYR A 131 -7.31 28.15 9.00
CA TYR A 131 -6.62 27.76 10.24
C TYR A 131 -6.65 28.89 11.24
N GLY A 132 -6.79 28.59 12.55
CA GLY A 132 -6.87 29.61 13.60
C GLY A 132 -8.03 30.59 13.38
N GLN A 133 -9.19 30.08 12.94
CA GLN A 133 -10.44 30.85 12.65
C GLN A 133 -10.29 31.89 11.55
N ARG A 134 -9.28 31.82 10.70
CA ARG A 134 -9.09 32.74 9.57
C ARG A 134 -8.58 32.02 8.33
N ARG A 135 -8.83 32.66 7.19
CA ARG A 135 -8.32 32.20 5.90
C ARG A 135 -6.91 32.75 5.68
N HIS A 136 -5.98 31.88 5.32
CA HIS A 136 -4.63 32.20 4.90
C HIS A 136 -4.45 31.89 3.42
N THR A 137 -3.58 32.65 2.75
CA THR A 137 -3.26 32.49 1.33
C THR A 137 -1.76 32.63 1.09
N GLY A 138 -1.30 32.29 -0.11
CA GLY A 138 0.10 32.43 -0.52
C GLY A 138 1.07 31.66 0.34
N ILE A 139 2.23 32.25 0.59
CA ILE A 139 3.35 31.57 1.30
C ILE A 139 3.01 31.23 2.74
N ASP A 140 2.23 32.06 3.44
CA ASP A 140 1.84 31.79 4.82
C ASP A 140 0.92 30.57 4.92
N ALA A 141 -0.03 30.43 3.98
CA ALA A 141 -0.89 29.25 3.92
C ALA A 141 -0.07 27.98 3.70
N ALA A 142 0.87 28.00 2.76
CA ALA A 142 1.73 26.87 2.45
C ALA A 142 2.68 26.52 3.61
N ARG A 143 3.22 27.53 4.29
CA ARG A 143 4.11 27.33 5.46
C ARG A 143 3.35 26.71 6.63
N ILE A 144 2.19 27.25 6.98
CA ILE A 144 1.35 26.71 8.07
C ILE A 144 0.97 25.25 7.76
N LEU A 145 0.54 24.96 6.54
CA LEU A 145 0.17 23.59 6.14
C LEU A 145 1.37 22.64 6.29
N HIS A 146 2.55 23.05 5.79
CA HIS A 146 3.76 22.25 5.90
C HIS A 146 4.14 21.97 7.35
N GLU A 147 4.19 22.99 8.20
CA GLU A 147 4.52 22.88 9.62
C GLU A 147 3.57 21.90 10.34
N ARG A 148 2.27 22.01 10.09
CA ARG A 148 1.26 21.13 10.68
C ARG A 148 1.37 19.69 10.18
N GLN A 149 1.64 19.48 8.90
CA GLN A 149 1.86 18.16 8.31
C GLN A 149 3.09 17.46 8.92
N MET A 150 4.20 18.19 9.06
CA MET A 150 5.42 17.64 9.66
C MET A 150 5.23 17.30 11.14
N LEU A 151 4.60 18.20 11.89
CA LEU A 151 4.26 17.95 13.29
C LEU A 151 3.35 16.71 13.45
N GLY A 152 2.30 16.62 12.66
CA GLY A 152 1.39 15.46 12.72
C GLY A 152 2.08 14.14 12.36
N LEU A 153 2.99 14.16 11.39
CA LEU A 153 3.77 12.98 10.99
C LEU A 153 4.70 12.52 12.14
N GLU A 154 5.40 13.44 12.78
CA GLU A 154 6.27 13.17 13.93
C GLU A 154 5.47 12.63 15.13
N MET A 155 4.35 13.25 15.47
CA MET A 155 3.46 12.80 16.54
C MET A 155 2.91 11.38 16.31
N LEU A 156 2.56 11.03 15.07
CA LEU A 156 2.12 9.67 14.72
C LEU A 156 3.26 8.65 14.88
N ALA A 157 4.47 9.00 14.45
CA ALA A 157 5.65 8.14 14.57
C ALA A 157 6.01 7.88 16.05
N GLU A 158 5.95 8.89 16.90
CA GLU A 158 6.18 8.77 18.36
C GLU A 158 5.17 7.82 19.03
N ARG A 159 3.94 7.76 18.53
CA ARG A 159 2.88 6.87 19.06
C ARG A 159 2.83 5.50 18.36
N GLY A 160 3.76 5.23 17.46
CA GLY A 160 3.82 3.97 16.74
C GLY A 160 2.67 3.74 15.75
N ILE A 161 1.93 4.78 15.37
CA ILE A 161 0.84 4.69 14.38
C ILE A 161 1.46 4.65 12.98
N LEU A 162 1.11 3.64 12.21
CA LEU A 162 1.62 3.47 10.86
C LEU A 162 1.17 4.63 9.96
N THR A 163 2.12 5.29 9.32
CA THR A 163 1.81 6.45 8.47
C THR A 163 2.14 6.19 7.02
N LYS A 164 1.16 6.46 6.16
CA LYS A 164 1.31 6.52 4.71
C LYS A 164 1.22 7.97 4.25
N VAL A 165 2.10 8.36 3.34
CA VAL A 165 2.01 9.65 2.66
C VAL A 165 1.51 9.42 1.23
N ASN A 166 0.49 10.17 0.82
CA ASN A 166 0.07 10.28 -0.58
C ASN A 166 0.55 11.62 -1.14
N SER A 167 1.07 11.61 -2.36
CA SER A 167 1.40 12.82 -3.13
C SER A 167 0.80 12.75 -4.52
N VAL A 168 0.36 13.89 -5.03
CA VAL A 168 -0.10 14.04 -6.40
C VAL A 168 1.04 14.60 -7.23
N MET A 169 1.45 13.89 -8.28
CA MET A 169 2.45 14.38 -9.23
C MET A 169 1.81 15.38 -10.19
N ILE A 170 2.30 16.61 -10.15
CA ILE A 170 1.83 17.73 -10.96
C ILE A 170 3.00 18.21 -11.83
N PRO A 171 3.07 17.81 -13.12
CA PRO A 171 4.20 18.13 -14.00
C PRO A 171 4.48 19.64 -14.08
N GLY A 172 5.77 20.01 -13.91
CA GLY A 172 6.23 21.40 -13.91
C GLY A 172 5.89 22.19 -12.64
N VAL A 173 5.30 21.54 -11.62
CA VAL A 173 4.97 22.16 -10.33
C VAL A 173 5.71 21.49 -9.19
N ASN A 174 5.56 20.18 -9.02
CA ASN A 174 6.18 19.44 -7.92
C ASN A 174 6.83 18.11 -8.34
N ASP A 175 6.82 17.75 -9.59
CA ASP A 175 7.37 16.49 -10.12
C ASP A 175 8.81 16.22 -9.63
N GLU A 176 9.75 17.14 -9.84
CA GLU A 176 11.11 17.01 -9.31
C GLU A 176 11.18 17.19 -7.78
N HIS A 177 10.31 18.00 -7.22
CA HIS A 177 10.26 18.28 -5.78
C HIS A 177 9.78 17.06 -4.95
N LEU A 178 9.03 16.13 -5.54
CA LEU A 178 8.56 14.92 -4.87
C LEU A 178 9.69 14.00 -4.40
N ILE A 179 10.89 14.12 -4.97
CA ILE A 179 12.08 13.42 -4.47
C ILE A 179 12.47 13.93 -3.08
N GLU A 180 12.46 15.24 -2.90
CA GLU A 180 12.73 15.86 -1.59
C GLU A 180 11.61 15.55 -0.59
N VAL A 181 10.34 15.60 -1.04
CA VAL A 181 9.19 15.17 -0.23
C VAL A 181 9.42 13.74 0.28
N ASN A 182 9.79 12.80 -0.59
CA ASN A 182 10.05 11.40 -0.23
C ASN A 182 11.11 11.29 0.87
N LYS A 183 12.23 11.98 0.69
CA LYS A 183 13.34 11.98 1.65
C LYS A 183 12.92 12.53 3.01
N VAL A 184 12.23 13.66 3.03
CA VAL A 184 11.82 14.34 4.25
C VAL A 184 10.78 13.53 5.02
N VAL A 185 9.71 13.04 4.35
CA VAL A 185 8.65 12.29 5.03
C VAL A 185 9.15 10.95 5.56
N LYS A 186 10.04 10.29 4.82
CA LYS A 186 10.68 9.05 5.25
C LYS A 186 11.56 9.28 6.48
N GLY A 187 12.36 10.35 6.49
CA GLY A 187 13.19 10.74 7.65
C GLY A 187 12.37 11.05 8.91
N ARG A 188 11.07 11.34 8.77
CA ARG A 188 10.13 11.57 9.87
C ARG A 188 9.21 10.38 10.19
N GLY A 189 9.50 9.20 9.68
CA GLY A 189 8.81 7.97 10.07
C GLY A 189 7.66 7.53 9.15
N ALA A 190 7.46 8.15 7.98
CA ALA A 190 6.52 7.62 7.00
C ALA A 190 6.95 6.22 6.52
N LEU A 191 6.06 5.23 6.70
CA LEU A 191 6.32 3.85 6.28
C LEU A 191 6.21 3.69 4.77
N LEU A 192 5.23 4.39 4.16
CA LEU A 192 4.91 4.30 2.74
C LEU A 192 4.78 5.70 2.15
N HIS A 193 5.30 5.88 0.92
CA HIS A 193 5.02 7.05 0.11
C HIS A 193 4.41 6.60 -1.22
N ASN A 194 3.19 7.04 -1.48
CA ASN A 194 2.45 6.72 -2.69
C ASN A 194 2.33 7.97 -3.56
N VAL A 195 2.84 7.91 -4.79
CA VAL A 195 2.74 9.01 -5.75
C VAL A 195 1.69 8.65 -6.79
N MET A 196 0.65 9.49 -6.89
CA MET A 196 -0.48 9.34 -7.78
C MET A 196 -0.40 10.37 -8.91
N PRO A 197 -0.88 10.05 -10.12
CA PRO A 197 -0.94 11.02 -11.20
C PRO A 197 -2.00 12.09 -10.93
N LEU A 198 -1.71 13.33 -11.32
CA LEU A 198 -2.74 14.38 -11.41
C LEU A 198 -3.79 13.97 -12.46
N ILE A 199 -5.05 14.02 -12.06
CA ILE A 199 -6.19 13.92 -12.98
C ILE A 199 -6.73 15.33 -13.19
N SER A 200 -6.57 15.87 -14.41
CA SER A 200 -6.87 17.26 -14.73
C SER A 200 -7.82 17.42 -15.91
N ASN A 201 -8.73 16.46 -16.10
CA ASN A 201 -9.74 16.62 -17.12
C ASN A 201 -10.65 17.81 -16.79
N ARG A 202 -10.88 18.68 -17.79
CA ARG A 202 -11.69 19.91 -17.66
C ARG A 202 -13.11 19.65 -17.17
N ILE A 203 -13.68 18.47 -17.47
CA ILE A 203 -15.03 18.09 -17.04
C ILE A 203 -15.19 18.05 -15.52
N HIS A 204 -14.10 17.86 -14.76
CA HIS A 204 -14.14 17.81 -13.30
C HIS A 204 -14.21 19.19 -12.66
N GLY A 205 -14.01 20.27 -13.43
CA GLY A 205 -14.10 21.64 -12.93
C GLY A 205 -13.08 21.99 -11.84
N THR A 206 -11.96 21.27 -11.76
CA THR A 206 -10.83 21.64 -10.89
C THR A 206 -10.10 22.83 -11.48
N TYR A 207 -9.42 23.63 -10.66
CA TYR A 207 -8.63 24.76 -11.17
C TYR A 207 -7.61 24.29 -12.22
N TYR A 208 -6.87 23.24 -11.95
CA TYR A 208 -5.90 22.71 -12.90
C TYR A 208 -6.56 22.21 -14.19
N GLY A 209 -7.69 21.50 -14.11
CA GLY A 209 -8.42 21.07 -15.30
C GLY A 209 -8.93 22.24 -16.16
N LEU A 210 -9.38 23.32 -15.53
CA LEU A 210 -9.90 24.52 -16.22
C LEU A 210 -8.77 25.36 -16.84
N THR A 211 -7.61 25.42 -16.20
CA THR A 211 -6.46 26.22 -16.65
C THR A 211 -5.50 25.46 -17.59
N GLY A 212 -5.78 24.19 -17.89
CA GLY A 212 -4.99 23.43 -18.84
C GLY A 212 -3.70 22.80 -18.27
N GLN A 213 -3.59 22.69 -16.94
CA GLN A 213 -2.49 21.92 -16.33
C GLN A 213 -2.63 20.46 -16.73
N ARG A 214 -1.64 19.90 -17.42
CA ARG A 214 -1.66 18.49 -17.80
C ARG A 214 -1.35 17.56 -16.62
N GLY A 215 -1.86 16.35 -16.67
CA GLY A 215 -1.37 15.24 -15.85
C GLY A 215 -0.05 14.67 -16.37
N PRO A 216 0.63 13.82 -15.59
CA PRO A 216 1.81 13.11 -16.06
C PRO A 216 1.43 11.99 -17.04
N GLU A 217 2.32 11.73 -17.98
CA GLU A 217 2.28 10.50 -18.76
C GLU A 217 2.72 9.30 -17.92
N ALA A 218 2.33 8.09 -18.33
CA ALA A 218 2.64 6.88 -17.56
C ALA A 218 4.14 6.69 -17.34
N PHE A 219 4.96 6.98 -18.35
CA PHE A 219 6.41 6.87 -18.26
C PHE A 219 7.03 7.93 -17.34
N GLU A 220 6.48 9.15 -17.26
CA GLU A 220 6.96 10.21 -16.36
C GLU A 220 6.72 9.80 -14.89
N LEU A 221 5.53 9.27 -14.60
CA LEU A 221 5.20 8.77 -13.27
C LEU A 221 6.11 7.59 -12.89
N GLN A 222 6.34 6.66 -13.82
CA GLN A 222 7.20 5.52 -13.60
C GLN A 222 8.64 5.97 -13.34
N ALA A 223 9.18 6.86 -14.17
CA ALA A 223 10.54 7.41 -14.02
C ALA A 223 10.73 8.11 -12.66
N LEU A 224 9.73 8.88 -12.20
CA LEU A 224 9.77 9.46 -10.86
C LEU A 224 9.74 8.37 -9.78
N GLN A 225 8.83 7.41 -9.87
CA GLN A 225 8.71 6.32 -8.89
C GLN A 225 10.00 5.48 -8.78
N ASP A 226 10.74 5.30 -9.87
CA ASP A 226 12.02 4.58 -9.87
C ASP A 226 13.15 5.37 -9.20
N ARG A 227 13.06 6.69 -9.16
CA ARG A 227 13.99 7.59 -8.44
C ARG A 227 13.68 7.72 -6.95
N LEU A 228 12.50 7.28 -6.49
CA LEU A 228 12.09 7.35 -5.08
C LEU A 228 12.68 6.18 -4.30
N GLU A 229 13.83 6.37 -3.70
CA GLU A 229 14.55 5.34 -2.96
C GLU A 229 13.89 4.99 -1.62
N GLY A 230 13.95 3.72 -1.28
CA GLY A 230 13.82 3.19 0.10
C GLY A 230 12.45 3.29 0.75
N THR A 231 11.42 3.78 0.09
CA THR A 231 10.02 3.66 0.53
C THR A 231 9.36 2.48 -0.19
N LYS A 232 8.54 1.71 0.55
CA LYS A 232 7.66 0.74 -0.10
C LYS A 232 6.64 1.53 -0.92
N LEU A 233 6.86 1.63 -2.22
CA LEU A 233 5.89 2.27 -3.12
C LEU A 233 4.64 1.38 -3.20
N MET A 234 3.49 1.92 -2.82
CA MET A 234 2.22 1.24 -3.04
C MET A 234 1.84 1.34 -4.51
N ARG A 235 2.15 0.29 -5.26
CA ARG A 235 1.76 0.19 -6.68
C ARG A 235 0.37 -0.40 -6.88
N HIS A 236 -0.26 -0.89 -5.81
CA HIS A 236 -1.51 -1.67 -5.86
C HIS A 236 -2.73 -0.91 -5.37
N CYS A 237 -2.58 0.21 -4.69
CA CYS A 237 -3.70 0.94 -4.13
C CYS A 237 -4.27 1.93 -5.16
N ARG A 238 -5.13 1.41 -6.03
CA ARG A 238 -5.92 2.21 -6.99
C ARG A 238 -7.27 2.67 -6.42
N HIS A 239 -7.61 2.25 -5.19
CA HIS A 239 -8.97 2.37 -4.64
C HIS A 239 -9.02 3.07 -3.29
N CYS A 240 -8.16 4.08 -3.04
CA CYS A 240 -8.26 4.91 -1.84
C CYS A 240 -9.42 5.93 -2.00
N ARG A 241 -10.66 5.43 -2.10
CA ARG A 241 -11.87 6.24 -2.28
C ARG A 241 -12.78 6.12 -1.08
N ALA A 242 -13.59 7.16 -0.87
CA ALA A 242 -14.55 7.19 0.23
C ALA A 242 -15.65 6.13 0.11
N ASP A 243 -15.96 5.68 -1.09
CA ASP A 243 -17.04 4.74 -1.39
C ASP A 243 -16.57 3.32 -1.81
N ALA A 244 -15.27 3.08 -1.94
CA ALA A 244 -14.75 1.79 -2.37
C ALA A 244 -15.01 0.70 -1.33
N ILE A 245 -15.58 -0.42 -1.77
CA ILE A 245 -15.86 -1.61 -0.96
C ILE A 245 -15.38 -2.84 -1.71
N GLY A 246 -14.63 -3.71 -1.04
CA GLY A 246 -14.17 -4.98 -1.61
C GLY A 246 -12.66 -5.13 -1.63
N LEU A 247 -12.20 -6.13 -2.40
CA LEU A 247 -10.79 -6.44 -2.60
C LEU A 247 -10.17 -5.60 -3.72
N LEU A 248 -8.85 -5.60 -3.81
CA LEU A 248 -8.14 -4.92 -4.90
C LEU A 248 -8.61 -5.45 -6.27
N GLY A 249 -9.21 -4.56 -7.07
CA GLY A 249 -9.72 -4.88 -8.40
C GLY A 249 -11.20 -5.23 -8.47
N ASP A 250 -11.85 -5.46 -7.32
CA ASP A 250 -13.29 -5.77 -7.24
C ASP A 250 -13.98 -4.75 -6.33
N ASP A 251 -14.59 -3.73 -6.94
CA ASP A 251 -15.30 -2.68 -6.22
C ASP A 251 -16.80 -2.95 -6.21
N ARG A 252 -17.29 -3.39 -5.07
CA ARG A 252 -18.69 -3.72 -4.81
C ARG A 252 -19.48 -2.56 -4.17
N GLY A 253 -18.95 -1.32 -4.24
CA GLY A 253 -19.59 -0.16 -3.59
C GLY A 253 -21.05 0.07 -3.99
N HIS A 254 -21.43 -0.29 -5.22
CA HIS A 254 -22.78 -0.18 -5.76
C HIS A 254 -23.80 -1.12 -5.11
N GLU A 255 -23.36 -2.25 -4.54
CA GLU A 255 -24.21 -3.23 -3.86
C GLU A 255 -24.62 -2.77 -2.43
N PHE A 256 -23.94 -1.76 -1.89
CA PHE A 256 -24.10 -1.32 -0.50
C PHE A 256 -24.47 0.17 -0.43
N THR A 257 -25.32 0.66 -1.33
CA THR A 257 -25.90 1.99 -1.17
C THR A 257 -26.90 2.02 -0.03
N LEU A 258 -27.22 3.20 0.50
CA LEU A 258 -28.21 3.31 1.59
C LEU A 258 -29.59 2.78 1.21
N ALA A 259 -29.90 2.78 -0.09
CA ALA A 259 -31.17 2.25 -0.61
C ALA A 259 -31.18 0.70 -0.67
N GLU A 260 -30.03 0.07 -0.83
CA GLU A 260 -29.90 -1.39 -0.98
C GLU A 260 -29.74 -2.11 0.37
N ILE A 261 -29.30 -1.41 1.41
CA ILE A 261 -29.06 -2.01 2.72
C ILE A 261 -30.29 -1.87 3.64
N PRO A 262 -30.63 -2.89 4.48
CA PRO A 262 -31.75 -2.83 5.41
C PRO A 262 -31.66 -1.64 6.39
N ASP A 263 -32.81 -1.06 6.77
CA ASP A 263 -32.84 0.02 7.74
C ASP A 263 -32.39 -0.44 9.14
N GLU A 264 -32.75 -1.66 9.51
CA GLU A 264 -32.29 -2.30 10.74
C GLU A 264 -31.41 -3.49 10.39
N ILE A 265 -30.20 -3.49 10.93
CA ILE A 265 -29.22 -4.55 10.71
C ILE A 265 -28.35 -4.72 11.96
N THR A 266 -28.09 -5.97 12.31
CA THR A 266 -27.19 -6.33 13.41
C THR A 266 -25.94 -7.00 12.89
N TYR A 267 -24.82 -6.79 13.57
CA TYR A 267 -23.56 -7.43 13.21
C TYR A 267 -23.58 -8.92 13.58
N ASP A 268 -23.30 -9.76 12.59
CA ASP A 268 -23.18 -11.21 12.77
C ASP A 268 -21.70 -11.63 12.75
N ALA A 269 -21.12 -11.72 13.94
CA ALA A 269 -19.73 -12.12 14.11
C ALA A 269 -19.44 -13.55 13.58
N SER A 270 -20.47 -14.44 13.55
CA SER A 270 -20.28 -15.84 13.12
C SER A 270 -19.92 -15.95 11.64
N LYS A 271 -20.47 -15.10 10.80
CA LYS A 271 -20.16 -15.04 9.35
C LYS A 271 -18.68 -14.80 9.07
N ARG A 272 -17.97 -14.12 9.98
CA ARG A 272 -16.55 -13.76 9.85
C ARG A 272 -15.61 -14.71 10.60
N GLN A 273 -16.14 -15.48 11.54
CA GLN A 273 -15.33 -16.31 12.44
C GLN A 273 -14.51 -17.35 11.70
N ALA A 274 -15.09 -18.06 10.75
CA ALA A 274 -14.40 -19.09 9.96
C ALA A 274 -13.23 -18.50 9.16
N TYR A 275 -13.42 -17.34 8.52
CA TYR A 275 -12.35 -16.65 7.81
C TYR A 275 -11.24 -16.18 8.75
N ARG A 276 -11.57 -15.60 9.89
CA ARG A 276 -10.60 -15.15 10.89
C ARG A 276 -9.78 -16.30 11.45
N GLN A 277 -10.41 -17.45 11.73
CA GLN A 277 -9.71 -18.66 12.16
C GLN A 277 -8.78 -19.19 11.08
N LEU A 278 -9.23 -19.19 9.81
CA LEU A 278 -8.38 -19.57 8.68
C LEU A 278 -7.13 -18.68 8.58
N VAL A 279 -7.31 -17.36 8.60
CA VAL A 279 -6.19 -16.40 8.54
C VAL A 279 -5.26 -16.52 9.74
N ALA A 280 -5.81 -16.73 10.94
CA ALA A 280 -4.99 -16.92 12.14
C ALA A 280 -4.16 -18.20 12.06
N ARG A 281 -4.73 -19.30 11.55
CA ARG A 281 -4.03 -20.55 11.34
C ARG A 281 -2.93 -20.40 10.28
N GLU A 282 -3.23 -19.83 9.11
CA GLU A 282 -2.22 -19.61 8.06
C GLU A 282 -1.05 -18.73 8.53
N ARG A 283 -1.33 -17.71 9.33
CA ARG A 283 -0.28 -16.87 9.94
C ARG A 283 0.55 -17.63 10.96
N GLY A 284 -0.10 -18.47 11.76
CA GLY A 284 0.57 -19.37 12.71
C GLY A 284 1.50 -20.35 12.01
N ASP A 285 0.98 -21.04 11.00
CA ASP A 285 1.73 -22.00 10.19
C ASP A 285 2.93 -21.35 9.50
N HIS A 286 2.74 -20.16 8.93
CA HIS A 286 3.85 -19.42 8.31
C HIS A 286 4.91 -18.99 9.33
N LEU A 287 4.51 -18.57 10.53
CA LEU A 287 5.44 -18.19 11.59
C LEU A 287 6.26 -19.40 12.09
N VAL A 288 5.61 -20.55 12.27
CA VAL A 288 6.27 -21.80 12.63
C VAL A 288 7.27 -22.19 11.55
N ALA A 289 6.85 -22.23 10.30
CA ALA A 289 7.69 -22.54 9.14
C ALA A 289 8.92 -21.63 9.03
N LYS A 290 8.73 -20.32 9.25
CA LYS A 290 9.81 -19.32 9.24
C LYS A 290 10.81 -19.54 10.38
N ASN A 291 10.33 -19.86 11.59
CA ASN A 291 11.20 -20.10 12.75
C ASN A 291 11.99 -21.40 12.58
N GLU A 292 11.37 -22.46 12.06
CA GLU A 292 12.05 -23.71 11.76
C GLU A 292 13.11 -23.52 10.67
N ALA A 293 12.79 -22.84 9.58
CA ALA A 293 13.73 -22.52 8.52
C ALA A 293 14.95 -21.74 9.03
N ASN A 294 14.75 -20.74 9.89
CA ASN A 294 15.85 -20.02 10.51
C ASN A 294 16.71 -20.92 11.41
N ARG A 295 16.11 -21.81 12.20
CA ARG A 295 16.86 -22.78 13.02
C ARG A 295 17.70 -23.71 12.12
N THR A 296 17.13 -24.23 11.04
CA THR A 296 17.82 -25.07 10.06
C THR A 296 19.04 -24.35 9.49
N VAL A 297 18.87 -23.12 9.02
CA VAL A 297 19.97 -22.32 8.46
C VAL A 297 21.07 -22.05 9.50
N MET A 298 20.69 -21.75 10.73
CA MET A 298 21.64 -21.45 11.81
C MET A 298 22.35 -22.70 12.36
N SER A 299 21.83 -23.91 12.11
CA SER A 299 22.45 -25.17 12.52
C SER A 299 23.53 -25.69 11.55
N VAL A 300 23.70 -25.04 10.40
CA VAL A 300 24.75 -25.37 9.43
C VAL A 300 26.10 -24.93 9.98
N GLU A 301 27.03 -25.88 10.22
CA GLU A 301 28.33 -25.57 10.83
C GLU A 301 29.26 -24.79 9.89
N TYR A 302 29.24 -25.12 8.59
CA TYR A 302 30.09 -24.48 7.57
C TYR A 302 29.23 -24.12 6.39
N GLY A 303 28.87 -22.83 6.28
CA GLY A 303 28.03 -22.31 5.20
C GLY A 303 28.44 -20.92 4.76
N GLY A 304 28.39 -20.68 3.46
CA GLY A 304 28.57 -19.38 2.84
C GLY A 304 27.31 -18.52 2.95
N SER A 305 27.32 -17.39 2.26
CA SER A 305 26.14 -16.56 2.05
C SER A 305 25.61 -16.82 0.65
N LEU A 306 24.32 -17.11 0.53
CA LEU A 306 23.63 -17.24 -0.76
C LEU A 306 22.70 -16.04 -0.96
N LEU A 307 22.67 -15.54 -2.18
CA LEU A 307 21.74 -14.53 -2.64
C LEU A 307 20.69 -15.21 -3.54
N ILE A 308 19.44 -15.29 -3.05
CA ILE A 308 18.41 -16.11 -3.70
C ILE A 308 17.26 -15.19 -4.14
N ALA A 309 16.93 -15.25 -5.44
CA ALA A 309 15.75 -14.58 -5.99
C ALA A 309 14.53 -15.50 -5.94
N VAL A 310 13.36 -14.92 -5.66
CA VAL A 310 12.10 -15.67 -5.54
C VAL A 310 11.02 -14.98 -6.36
N ALA A 311 10.38 -15.73 -7.25
CA ALA A 311 9.20 -15.31 -7.98
C ALA A 311 7.95 -15.50 -7.12
N THR A 312 7.28 -14.41 -6.74
CA THR A 312 6.11 -14.45 -5.85
C THR A 312 5.09 -13.37 -6.16
N LYS A 313 3.81 -13.70 -6.00
CA LYS A 313 2.67 -12.76 -5.98
C LYS A 313 2.35 -12.28 -4.56
N GLY A 314 3.10 -12.74 -3.54
CA GLY A 314 2.84 -12.45 -2.13
C GLY A 314 2.36 -13.66 -1.33
N GLY A 315 1.85 -13.41 -0.09
CA GLY A 315 1.39 -14.47 0.81
C GLY A 315 2.53 -15.31 1.41
N GLY A 316 3.79 -14.87 1.29
CA GLY A 316 4.95 -15.60 1.81
C GLY A 316 5.25 -16.91 1.07
N ARG A 317 4.72 -17.11 -0.14
CA ARG A 317 4.88 -18.36 -0.92
C ARG A 317 5.58 -18.11 -2.25
N ILE A 318 6.21 -19.17 -2.77
CA ILE A 318 6.74 -19.24 -4.13
C ILE A 318 5.56 -19.58 -5.04
N ASN A 319 4.89 -18.59 -5.60
CA ASN A 319 3.62 -18.76 -6.30
C ASN A 319 3.51 -18.02 -7.63
N GLU A 320 4.67 -17.63 -8.21
CA GLU A 320 4.70 -16.97 -9.51
C GLU A 320 5.54 -17.76 -10.53
N HIS A 321 5.08 -17.71 -11.77
CA HIS A 321 5.81 -18.22 -12.93
C HIS A 321 6.90 -17.24 -13.34
N PHE A 322 8.09 -17.71 -13.69
CA PHE A 322 9.21 -16.86 -14.11
C PHE A 322 8.80 -15.83 -15.20
N GLY A 323 8.17 -16.31 -16.26
CA GLY A 323 7.79 -15.46 -17.39
C GLY A 323 6.68 -14.43 -17.07
N HIS A 324 5.98 -14.57 -15.97
CA HIS A 324 4.93 -13.64 -15.53
C HIS A 324 5.40 -12.71 -14.41
N ALA A 325 6.56 -12.96 -13.84
CA ALA A 325 7.11 -12.14 -12.77
C ALA A 325 7.44 -10.73 -13.27
N LYS A 326 6.97 -9.74 -12.53
CA LYS A 326 7.31 -8.31 -12.72
C LYS A 326 8.37 -7.85 -11.72
N GLU A 327 8.59 -8.63 -10.69
CA GLU A 327 9.64 -8.42 -9.71
C GLU A 327 10.04 -9.75 -9.08
N PHE A 328 11.27 -9.83 -8.62
CA PHE A 328 11.78 -10.92 -7.81
C PHE A 328 12.13 -10.42 -6.41
N HIS A 329 11.69 -11.11 -5.37
CA HIS A 329 12.13 -10.86 -4.01
C HIS A 329 13.49 -11.51 -3.81
N VAL A 330 14.48 -10.75 -3.35
CA VAL A 330 15.85 -11.21 -3.14
C VAL A 330 16.12 -11.39 -1.66
N TYR A 331 16.59 -12.57 -1.29
CA TYR A 331 16.92 -12.94 0.08
C TYR A 331 18.39 -13.25 0.22
N THR A 332 19.01 -12.76 1.29
CA THR A 332 20.30 -13.25 1.76
C THR A 332 20.05 -14.37 2.75
N VAL A 333 20.64 -15.54 2.50
CA VAL A 333 20.56 -16.71 3.37
C VAL A 333 21.96 -17.05 3.83
N SER A 334 22.19 -17.09 5.12
CA SER A 334 23.48 -17.39 5.74
C SER A 334 23.28 -17.97 7.13
N GLN A 335 24.30 -18.44 7.80
CA GLN A 335 24.25 -18.87 9.21
C GLN A 335 23.66 -17.81 10.18
N ARG A 336 23.55 -16.55 9.75
CA ARG A 336 22.89 -15.47 10.51
C ARG A 336 21.38 -15.41 10.29
N GLY A 337 20.81 -16.36 9.54
CA GLY A 337 19.40 -16.47 9.22
C GLY A 337 19.04 -16.00 7.81
N ILE A 338 17.73 -15.97 7.56
CA ILE A 338 17.11 -15.61 6.29
C ILE A 338 16.64 -14.15 6.38
N LYS A 339 17.14 -13.29 5.48
CA LYS A 339 16.79 -11.86 5.44
C LYS A 339 16.38 -11.43 4.04
N LEU A 340 15.30 -10.67 3.93
CA LEU A 340 14.94 -9.99 2.68
C LEU A 340 15.99 -8.89 2.41
N ALA A 341 16.79 -9.06 1.37
CA ALA A 341 17.81 -8.11 0.96
C ALA A 341 17.23 -6.98 0.08
N GLY A 342 16.17 -7.28 -0.69
CA GLY A 342 15.55 -6.30 -1.56
C GLY A 342 14.61 -6.93 -2.58
N ARG A 343 14.32 -6.17 -3.63
CA ARG A 343 13.51 -6.60 -4.78
C ARG A 343 14.17 -6.15 -6.05
N ARG A 344 14.12 -7.00 -7.07
CA ARG A 344 14.59 -6.67 -8.42
C ARG A 344 13.42 -6.67 -9.38
N ARG A 345 13.17 -5.56 -10.00
CA ARG A 345 12.10 -5.39 -10.98
C ARG A 345 12.58 -5.79 -12.34
N VAL A 346 11.65 -6.35 -13.10
CA VAL A 346 11.88 -6.79 -14.46
C VAL A 346 10.64 -6.50 -15.30
N GLU A 347 10.82 -6.40 -16.60
CA GLU A 347 9.72 -6.47 -17.54
C GLU A 347 9.22 -7.91 -17.64
N GLN A 348 7.92 -8.07 -17.76
CA GLN A 348 7.31 -9.40 -17.88
C GLN A 348 7.78 -10.08 -19.15
N TYR A 349 8.44 -11.23 -19.03
CA TYR A 349 8.99 -11.96 -20.18
C TYR A 349 7.91 -12.53 -21.12
N CYS A 350 6.84 -13.15 -20.56
CA CYS A 350 5.77 -13.72 -21.36
C CYS A 350 4.61 -12.73 -21.52
N LEU A 351 4.47 -12.15 -22.71
CA LEU A 351 3.32 -11.37 -23.14
C LEU A 351 2.56 -12.18 -24.19
N GLY A 352 1.31 -12.57 -23.91
CA GLY A 352 0.47 -13.33 -24.86
C GLY A 352 0.96 -14.74 -25.23
N GLY A 353 1.79 -15.37 -24.38
CA GLY A 353 2.29 -16.73 -24.58
C GLY A 353 3.66 -16.84 -25.26
N TRP A 354 4.26 -15.76 -25.67
CA TRP A 354 5.60 -15.70 -26.27
C TRP A 354 6.51 -14.75 -25.48
N GLY A 355 7.79 -15.09 -25.37
CA GLY A 355 8.79 -14.25 -24.72
C GLY A 355 9.74 -13.60 -25.75
N GLU A 356 10.09 -12.35 -25.52
CA GLU A 356 11.05 -11.62 -26.36
C GLU A 356 12.49 -11.80 -25.83
N VAL A 357 13.45 -12.03 -26.72
CA VAL A 357 14.87 -12.25 -26.37
C VAL A 357 15.44 -11.02 -25.64
N ALA A 358 15.16 -9.81 -26.13
CA ALA A 358 15.65 -8.57 -25.52
C ALA A 358 15.14 -8.40 -24.06
N THR A 359 13.90 -8.77 -23.77
CA THR A 359 13.33 -8.75 -22.41
C THR A 359 14.04 -9.75 -21.50
N LEU A 360 14.41 -10.92 -22.02
CA LEU A 360 15.16 -11.91 -21.24
C LEU A 360 16.57 -11.44 -20.87
N ASP A 361 17.26 -10.77 -21.79
CA ASP A 361 18.58 -10.20 -21.54
C ASP A 361 18.51 -9.13 -20.42
N HIS A 362 17.48 -8.28 -20.39
CA HIS A 362 17.25 -7.34 -19.31
C HIS A 362 16.98 -8.04 -17.97
N ILE A 363 16.25 -9.16 -17.98
CA ILE A 363 16.01 -9.96 -16.76
C ILE A 363 17.32 -10.58 -16.25
N VAL A 364 18.14 -11.12 -17.15
CA VAL A 364 19.46 -11.67 -16.80
C VAL A 364 20.33 -10.62 -16.13
N VAL A 365 20.42 -9.42 -16.72
CA VAL A 365 21.14 -8.28 -16.13
C VAL A 365 20.57 -7.86 -14.78
N ALA A 366 19.24 -7.80 -14.65
CA ALA A 366 18.58 -7.46 -13.39
C ALA A 366 18.86 -8.51 -12.29
N LEU A 367 19.12 -9.75 -12.65
CA LEU A 367 19.43 -10.85 -11.73
C LEU A 367 20.94 -11.09 -11.55
N GLU A 368 21.81 -10.21 -12.01
CA GLU A 368 23.26 -10.33 -11.82
C GLU A 368 23.62 -10.44 -10.32
N GLY A 369 24.52 -11.39 -10.01
CA GLY A 369 24.96 -11.67 -8.64
C GLY A 369 23.98 -12.51 -7.81
N ILE A 370 22.89 -13.00 -8.40
CA ILE A 370 22.00 -13.98 -7.76
C ILE A 370 22.55 -15.38 -7.99
N ASP A 371 22.64 -16.18 -6.93
CA ASP A 371 23.11 -17.58 -7.02
C ASP A 371 22.00 -18.51 -7.52
N ILE A 372 20.79 -18.34 -6.98
CA ILE A 372 19.67 -19.24 -7.24
C ILE A 372 18.36 -18.47 -7.41
N LEU A 373 17.54 -18.94 -8.35
CA LEU A 373 16.18 -18.45 -8.57
C LEU A 373 15.15 -19.52 -8.24
N LEU A 374 14.17 -19.17 -7.41
CA LEU A 374 13.02 -20.02 -7.09
C LEU A 374 11.77 -19.51 -7.81
N CYS A 375 11.08 -20.38 -8.52
CA CYS A 375 9.81 -20.07 -9.19
C CYS A 375 8.92 -21.31 -9.26
N VAL A 376 7.63 -21.13 -9.58
CA VAL A 376 6.71 -22.26 -9.77
C VAL A 376 7.00 -22.98 -11.08
N LYS A 377 7.33 -22.22 -12.13
CA LYS A 377 7.61 -22.73 -13.47
C LYS A 377 8.50 -21.80 -14.26
N ILE A 378 9.39 -22.38 -15.06
CA ILE A 378 10.25 -21.67 -16.01
C ILE A 378 10.40 -22.50 -17.29
N GLY A 379 10.34 -21.85 -18.45
CA GLY A 379 10.56 -22.51 -19.74
C GLY A 379 12.02 -22.92 -19.94
N ASP A 380 12.26 -23.88 -20.86
CA ASP A 380 13.60 -24.41 -21.13
C ASP A 380 14.57 -23.33 -21.67
N TYR A 381 14.08 -22.44 -22.53
CA TYR A 381 14.92 -21.40 -23.10
C TYR A 381 15.41 -20.40 -22.06
N PRO A 382 14.55 -19.73 -21.26
CA PRO A 382 15.03 -18.86 -20.18
C PRO A 382 15.88 -19.59 -19.14
N ARG A 383 15.60 -20.85 -18.83
CA ARG A 383 16.42 -21.65 -17.92
C ARG A 383 17.85 -21.80 -18.43
N LYS A 384 18.01 -22.10 -19.73
CA LYS A 384 19.35 -22.21 -20.37
C LYS A 384 20.11 -20.90 -20.33
N GLN A 385 19.45 -19.77 -20.63
CA GLN A 385 20.08 -18.46 -20.60
C GLN A 385 20.53 -18.05 -19.19
N LEU A 386 19.71 -18.29 -18.18
CA LEU A 386 20.08 -18.05 -16.78
C LEU A 386 21.26 -18.93 -16.36
N THR A 387 21.28 -20.21 -16.75
CA THR A 387 22.38 -21.12 -16.46
C THR A 387 23.68 -20.67 -17.13
N GLN A 388 23.62 -20.18 -18.37
CA GLN A 388 24.80 -19.62 -19.07
C GLN A 388 25.32 -18.34 -18.36
N ALA A 389 24.45 -17.58 -17.73
CA ALA A 389 24.81 -16.42 -16.91
C ALA A 389 25.27 -16.79 -15.49
N GLY A 390 25.39 -18.09 -15.16
CA GLY A 390 25.84 -18.57 -13.85
C GLY A 390 24.73 -18.64 -12.78
N LEU A 391 23.47 -18.39 -13.14
CA LEU A 391 22.34 -18.41 -12.23
C LEU A 391 21.55 -19.72 -12.36
N ARG A 392 21.40 -20.45 -11.26
CA ARG A 392 20.64 -21.72 -11.22
C ARG A 392 19.15 -21.44 -10.92
N ALA A 393 18.25 -21.86 -11.80
CA ALA A 393 16.81 -21.77 -11.58
C ALA A 393 16.21 -23.12 -11.18
N THR A 394 15.33 -23.17 -10.16
CA THR A 394 14.67 -24.38 -9.71
C THR A 394 13.18 -24.18 -9.45
N GLU A 395 12.39 -25.20 -9.74
CA GLU A 395 10.95 -25.31 -9.51
C GLU A 395 10.62 -26.24 -8.33
N ALA A 396 11.64 -26.85 -7.71
CA ALA A 396 11.46 -27.89 -6.70
C ALA A 396 10.67 -27.45 -5.46
N TYR A 397 10.58 -26.15 -5.23
CA TYR A 397 9.92 -25.55 -4.07
C TYR A 397 8.67 -24.75 -4.44
N GLY A 398 8.10 -24.98 -5.62
CA GLY A 398 6.87 -24.32 -6.06
C GLY A 398 5.73 -24.52 -5.06
N HIS A 399 5.05 -23.41 -4.68
CA HIS A 399 3.97 -23.33 -3.71
C HIS A 399 4.36 -23.46 -2.22
N ASP A 400 5.62 -23.77 -1.89
CA ASP A 400 6.10 -23.80 -0.51
C ASP A 400 6.17 -22.37 0.08
N TYR A 401 6.21 -22.27 1.41
CA TYR A 401 6.58 -21.00 2.07
C TYR A 401 8.01 -20.64 1.71
N ILE A 402 8.24 -19.36 1.43
CA ILE A 402 9.54 -18.86 0.95
C ILE A 402 10.65 -19.24 1.94
N GLU A 403 10.46 -18.94 3.23
CA GLU A 403 11.49 -19.20 4.22
C GLU A 403 11.77 -20.70 4.37
N SER A 404 10.75 -21.57 4.31
CA SER A 404 10.94 -23.03 4.35
C SER A 404 11.78 -23.52 3.17
N ALA A 405 11.48 -23.04 1.97
CA ALA A 405 12.23 -23.38 0.76
C ALA A 405 13.69 -22.90 0.85
N LEU A 406 13.89 -21.65 1.33
CA LEU A 406 15.23 -21.08 1.51
C LEU A 406 16.04 -21.84 2.55
N GLY A 407 15.41 -22.26 3.66
CA GLY A 407 16.06 -23.07 4.69
C GLY A 407 16.46 -24.45 4.19
N ALA A 408 15.56 -25.15 3.50
CA ALA A 408 15.81 -26.46 2.93
C ALA A 408 16.89 -26.41 1.84
N LEU A 409 16.83 -25.40 0.96
CA LEU A 409 17.83 -25.20 -0.08
C LEU A 409 19.22 -24.93 0.50
N TYR A 410 19.31 -24.06 1.50
CA TYR A 410 20.57 -23.75 2.16
C TYR A 410 21.17 -24.98 2.84
N ALA A 411 20.35 -25.78 3.54
CA ALA A 411 20.79 -27.02 4.15
C ALA A 411 21.34 -28.05 3.10
N ALA A 412 20.62 -28.15 1.96
CA ALA A 412 21.06 -29.05 0.87
C ALA A 412 22.35 -28.56 0.22
N GLU A 413 22.59 -27.27 0.04
CA GLU A 413 23.81 -26.71 -0.54
C GLU A 413 25.05 -26.93 0.35
N PHE A 414 24.87 -26.94 1.67
CA PHE A 414 25.97 -27.06 2.63
C PHE A 414 26.01 -28.42 3.36
N GLY A 415 25.35 -29.45 2.80
CA GLY A 415 25.58 -30.87 3.17
C GLY A 415 24.82 -31.38 4.39
N ILE A 416 23.72 -30.74 4.78
CA ILE A 416 22.80 -31.31 5.76
C ILE A 416 21.61 -31.91 5.02
N GLU A 417 21.33 -33.23 5.24
CA GLU A 417 20.09 -33.82 4.70
C GLU A 417 18.86 -33.04 5.22
N PRO A 418 18.01 -32.53 4.33
CA PRO A 418 16.80 -31.82 4.76
C PRO A 418 15.90 -32.79 5.54
N PRO A 419 15.19 -32.34 6.59
CA PRO A 419 14.24 -33.18 7.31
C PRO A 419 13.19 -33.73 6.32
N VAL A 420 13.01 -35.05 6.36
CA VAL A 420 12.06 -35.78 5.49
C VAL A 420 10.68 -35.19 5.67
N LYS A 421 10.11 -34.67 4.59
CA LYS A 421 8.69 -34.18 4.57
C LYS A 421 7.81 -35.40 4.94
N THR A 422 7.32 -35.48 6.17
CA THR A 422 6.22 -36.37 6.51
C THR A 422 4.99 -35.89 5.75
N ALA A 423 4.56 -36.65 4.76
CA ALA A 423 3.31 -36.40 4.07
C ALA A 423 2.18 -36.48 5.11
N THR A 424 1.61 -35.37 5.48
CA THR A 424 0.32 -35.34 6.17
C THR A 424 -0.74 -35.75 5.16
N ALA A 425 -1.36 -36.90 5.41
CA ALA A 425 -2.48 -37.48 4.70
C ALA A 425 -3.72 -36.56 4.77
#